data_1e7306762fe4a3421b2a44e1327cd61e
#
_entry.id   1e7306762fe4a3421b2a44e1327cd61e
#
_cell.length_a   1.000
_cell.length_b   1.000
_cell.length_c   1.000
_cell.angle_alpha   90.00
_cell.angle_beta   90.00
_cell.angle_gamma   90.00
#
_symmetry.space_group_name_H-M   'P 1'
#
loop_
_entity.id
_entity.type
_entity.pdbx_description
1 polymer ?
#
loop_
_entity_poly.entity_id
_entity_poly.type
_entity_poly.pdbx_seq_one_letter_code
_entity_poly.pdbx_strand_id
1 'polypeptide(L)'
;MTKASTSGRGQGNPSRGGELALIQQLEERFRRLTLLLYDTSVPARVLDEEVVPFLAEDVSFTDPWQRGAGRETYRRGAAGFHCMFSFDFDIHQLNVQLEEGHEKGRAIVDGVMNLKQFSWLYTYPLRTILVFDFTLVRTPGGDVRPLVHAHEEMWSFGDMIAAVPGVGWVYTKLFRKGFSYGFLAASAICRWIRQ
;
A
#
# COMPACT_ATOMS: atom_id res chain seq x y z
N MET A 1 23.44 -57.73 15.03
CA MET A 1 22.02 -57.27 15.00
C MET A 1 22.02 -55.77 14.88
N THR A 2 21.90 -55.27 13.67
CA THR A 2 22.01 -53.85 13.32
C THR A 2 20.59 -53.35 13.08
N LYS A 3 20.10 -52.41 13.92
CA LYS A 3 18.80 -51.75 13.72
C LYS A 3 18.93 -50.60 12.71
N ALA A 4 18.24 -50.73 11.59
CA ALA A 4 18.09 -49.69 10.60
C ALA A 4 17.17 -48.59 11.17
N SER A 5 17.69 -47.33 11.16
CA SER A 5 16.94 -46.13 11.47
C SER A 5 16.16 -45.72 10.23
N THR A 6 14.83 -45.79 10.26
CA THR A 6 13.92 -45.27 9.24
C THR A 6 13.81 -43.78 9.40
N SER A 7 14.38 -43.04 8.46
CA SER A 7 14.20 -41.60 8.25
C SER A 7 12.72 -41.32 7.92
N GLY A 8 12.00 -40.72 8.86
CA GLY A 8 10.66 -40.19 8.63
C GLY A 8 10.70 -39.02 7.66
N ARG A 9 10.29 -39.21 6.42
CA ARG A 9 9.92 -38.14 5.49
C ARG A 9 8.75 -37.35 6.11
N GLY A 10 9.00 -36.11 6.44
CA GLY A 10 7.95 -35.17 6.88
C GLY A 10 6.87 -35.08 5.80
N GLN A 11 5.71 -35.65 6.08
CA GLN A 11 4.49 -35.39 5.30
C GLN A 11 4.10 -33.94 5.52
N GLY A 12 4.34 -33.05 4.52
CA GLY A 12 3.82 -31.70 4.51
C GLY A 12 2.30 -31.76 4.63
N ASN A 13 1.76 -31.02 5.60
CA ASN A 13 0.31 -30.94 5.84
C ASN A 13 -0.38 -30.42 4.56
N PRO A 14 -1.28 -31.19 3.91
CA PRO A 14 -1.90 -30.80 2.63
C PRO A 14 -2.71 -29.50 2.71
N SER A 15 -3.17 -29.07 3.88
CA SER A 15 -3.83 -27.78 4.10
C SER A 15 -2.88 -26.59 3.93
N ARG A 16 -1.61 -26.73 4.30
CA ARG A 16 -0.60 -25.68 4.22
C ARG A 16 -0.17 -25.36 2.78
N GLY A 17 -0.18 -26.37 1.91
CA GLY A 17 0.11 -26.19 0.48
C GLY A 17 -0.97 -25.37 -0.24
N GLY A 18 -2.24 -25.61 0.07
CA GLY A 18 -3.38 -24.87 -0.49
C GLY A 18 -3.40 -23.41 -0.04
N GLU A 19 -3.10 -23.15 1.23
CA GLU A 19 -3.01 -21.79 1.79
C GLU A 19 -1.89 -20.97 1.12
N LEU A 20 -0.71 -21.54 0.96
CA LEU A 20 0.40 -20.87 0.29
C LEU A 20 0.08 -20.53 -1.17
N ALA A 21 -0.57 -21.44 -1.90
CA ALA A 21 -1.00 -21.19 -3.27
C ALA A 21 -2.05 -20.05 -3.34
N LEU A 22 -2.99 -20.00 -2.40
CA LEU A 22 -3.98 -18.92 -2.30
C LEU A 22 -3.31 -17.58 -2.02
N ILE A 23 -2.37 -17.53 -1.07
CA ILE A 23 -1.62 -16.31 -0.74
C ILE A 23 -0.87 -15.80 -1.98
N GLN A 24 -0.16 -16.66 -2.71
CA GLN A 24 0.55 -16.29 -3.94
C GLN A 24 -0.40 -15.73 -5.02
N GLN A 25 -1.57 -16.36 -5.19
CA GLN A 25 -2.59 -15.88 -6.12
C GLN A 25 -3.12 -14.48 -5.72
N LEU A 26 -3.32 -14.25 -4.42
CA LEU A 26 -3.76 -12.95 -3.90
C LEU A 26 -2.67 -11.89 -4.06
N GLU A 27 -1.41 -12.23 -3.78
CA GLU A 27 -0.26 -11.32 -3.99
C GLU A 27 -0.17 -10.86 -5.43
N GLU A 28 -0.27 -11.77 -6.40
CA GLU A 28 -0.27 -11.40 -7.82
C GLU A 28 -1.47 -10.51 -8.18
N ARG A 29 -2.65 -10.80 -7.61
CA ARG A 29 -3.84 -10.00 -7.81
C ARG A 29 -3.68 -8.57 -7.25
N PHE A 30 -3.19 -8.43 -6.01
CA PHE A 30 -2.96 -7.11 -5.41
C PHE A 30 -1.81 -6.35 -6.09
N ARG A 31 -0.79 -7.04 -6.58
CA ARG A 31 0.24 -6.44 -7.43
C ARG A 31 -0.37 -5.80 -8.66
N ARG A 32 -1.21 -6.53 -9.40
CA ARG A 32 -1.89 -6.02 -10.58
C ARG A 32 -2.81 -4.84 -10.25
N LEU A 33 -3.64 -4.95 -9.21
CA LEU A 33 -4.54 -3.87 -8.77
C LEU A 33 -3.75 -2.60 -8.43
N THR A 34 -2.63 -2.73 -7.69
CA THR A 34 -1.78 -1.60 -7.35
C THR A 34 -1.21 -0.93 -8.59
N LEU A 35 -0.62 -1.69 -9.52
CA LEU A 35 -0.04 -1.13 -10.73
C LEU A 35 -1.10 -0.43 -11.60
N LEU A 36 -2.31 -0.96 -11.69
CA LEU A 36 -3.39 -0.30 -12.42
C LEU A 36 -3.86 1.00 -11.75
N LEU A 37 -3.96 1.02 -10.42
CA LEU A 37 -4.37 2.20 -9.65
C LEU A 37 -3.33 3.32 -9.66
N TYR A 38 -2.05 2.96 -9.68
CA TYR A 38 -0.94 3.89 -9.48
C TYR A 38 -0.08 4.10 -10.73
N ASP A 39 -0.61 3.82 -11.91
CA ASP A 39 -0.03 4.22 -13.19
C ASP A 39 -1.00 5.13 -13.95
N THR A 40 -0.71 6.43 -13.97
CA THR A 40 -1.55 7.43 -14.62
C THR A 40 -1.59 7.32 -16.15
N SER A 41 -0.79 6.44 -16.76
CA SER A 41 -0.91 6.09 -18.18
C SER A 41 -2.06 5.11 -18.48
N VAL A 42 -2.60 4.45 -17.42
CA VAL A 42 -3.71 3.52 -17.54
C VAL A 42 -5.01 4.26 -17.82
N PRO A 43 -5.74 3.92 -18.90
CA PRO A 43 -7.01 4.56 -19.23
C PRO A 43 -8.09 4.30 -18.16
N ALA A 44 -8.94 5.28 -17.89
CA ALA A 44 -10.03 5.17 -16.90
C ALA A 44 -10.95 3.94 -17.15
N ARG A 45 -11.18 3.57 -18.42
CA ARG A 45 -11.94 2.36 -18.77
C ARG A 45 -11.33 1.08 -18.19
N VAL A 46 -10.00 0.99 -18.14
CA VAL A 46 -9.31 -0.18 -17.57
C VAL A 46 -9.50 -0.23 -16.06
N LEU A 47 -9.52 0.93 -15.38
CA LEU A 47 -9.84 1.00 -13.96
C LEU A 47 -11.28 0.51 -13.71
N ASP A 48 -12.22 0.92 -14.54
CA ASP A 48 -13.63 0.49 -14.43
C ASP A 48 -13.79 -1.01 -14.65
N GLU A 49 -13.06 -1.60 -15.57
CA GLU A 49 -13.15 -3.02 -15.92
C GLU A 49 -12.35 -3.94 -14.97
N GLU A 50 -11.18 -3.49 -14.51
CA GLU A 50 -10.23 -4.37 -13.80
C GLU A 50 -10.01 -4.03 -12.31
N VAL A 51 -10.39 -2.85 -11.85
CA VAL A 51 -10.24 -2.45 -10.44
C VAL A 51 -11.57 -2.37 -9.73
N VAL A 52 -12.53 -1.63 -10.30
CA VAL A 52 -13.84 -1.38 -9.67
C VAL A 52 -14.59 -2.67 -9.28
N PRO A 53 -14.55 -3.78 -10.03
CA PRO A 53 -15.20 -5.03 -9.63
C PRO A 53 -14.64 -5.66 -8.34
N PHE A 54 -13.42 -5.28 -7.92
CA PHE A 54 -12.79 -5.76 -6.69
C PHE A 54 -13.07 -4.88 -5.47
N LEU A 55 -13.83 -3.79 -5.64
CA LEU A 55 -14.21 -2.89 -4.55
C LEU A 55 -15.59 -3.25 -4.00
N ALA A 56 -15.74 -3.27 -2.68
CA ALA A 56 -17.04 -3.38 -2.02
C ALA A 56 -17.91 -2.15 -2.32
N GLU A 57 -19.23 -2.27 -2.21
CA GLU A 57 -20.14 -1.13 -2.41
C GLU A 57 -19.86 0.02 -1.44
N ASP A 58 -19.48 -0.34 -0.22
CA ASP A 58 -19.20 0.57 0.90
C ASP A 58 -17.71 0.81 1.13
N VAL A 59 -16.85 0.47 0.15
CA VAL A 59 -15.40 0.62 0.27
C VAL A 59 -15.03 2.01 0.79
N SER A 60 -14.14 2.04 1.78
CA SER A 60 -13.56 3.28 2.30
C SER A 60 -12.16 3.52 1.72
N PHE A 61 -11.86 4.78 1.47
CA PHE A 61 -10.52 5.25 1.09
C PHE A 61 -10.05 6.30 2.07
N THR A 62 -8.79 6.22 2.48
CA THR A 62 -8.16 7.21 3.37
C THR A 62 -6.71 7.43 2.93
N ASP A 63 -6.32 8.68 2.77
CA ASP A 63 -4.95 9.12 2.63
C ASP A 63 -4.67 10.28 3.60
N PRO A 64 -3.43 10.84 3.69
CA PRO A 64 -3.13 11.95 4.58
C PRO A 64 -3.92 13.26 4.30
N TRP A 65 -4.60 13.39 3.16
CA TRP A 65 -5.36 14.59 2.78
C TRP A 65 -6.86 14.40 2.78
N GLN A 66 -7.33 13.19 2.50
CA GLN A 66 -8.75 12.96 2.25
C GLN A 66 -9.24 11.63 2.81
N ARG A 67 -10.54 11.55 2.97
CA ARG A 67 -11.27 10.35 3.31
C ARG A 67 -12.55 10.29 2.51
N GLY A 68 -12.84 9.14 1.93
CA GLY A 68 -14.06 8.90 1.17
C GLY A 68 -14.63 7.53 1.43
N ALA A 69 -15.90 7.33 1.11
CA ALA A 69 -16.56 6.05 1.19
C ALA A 69 -17.52 5.86 0.01
N GLY A 70 -17.73 4.59 -0.35
CA GLY A 70 -18.55 4.14 -1.45
C GLY A 70 -17.79 3.95 -2.76
N ARG A 71 -18.13 2.86 -3.47
CA ARG A 71 -17.46 2.43 -4.72
C ARG A 71 -17.43 3.54 -5.77
N GLU A 72 -18.53 4.26 -5.97
CA GLU A 72 -18.60 5.33 -6.97
C GLU A 72 -17.73 6.53 -6.56
N THR A 73 -17.68 6.87 -5.25
CA THR A 73 -16.79 7.92 -4.74
C THR A 73 -15.33 7.55 -4.96
N TYR A 74 -14.97 6.29 -4.68
CA TYR A 74 -13.63 5.76 -4.93
C TYR A 74 -13.26 5.84 -6.41
N ARG A 75 -14.15 5.35 -7.30
CA ARG A 75 -13.96 5.37 -8.75
C ARG A 75 -13.70 6.78 -9.29
N ARG A 76 -14.52 7.75 -8.87
CA ARG A 76 -14.34 9.17 -9.25
C ARG A 76 -13.05 9.76 -8.68
N GLY A 77 -12.71 9.41 -7.45
CA GLY A 77 -11.46 9.85 -6.80
C GLY A 77 -10.23 9.34 -7.57
N ALA A 78 -10.19 8.06 -7.90
CA ALA A 78 -9.10 7.47 -8.69
C ALA A 78 -8.99 8.11 -10.08
N ALA A 79 -10.10 8.27 -10.80
CA ALA A 79 -10.12 8.92 -12.11
C ALA A 79 -9.66 10.39 -12.05
N GLY A 80 -10.10 11.13 -11.01
CA GLY A 80 -9.67 12.50 -10.77
C GLY A 80 -8.17 12.59 -10.44
N PHE A 81 -7.66 11.66 -9.67
CA PHE A 81 -6.25 11.60 -9.31
C PHE A 81 -5.37 11.35 -10.55
N HIS A 82 -5.75 10.41 -11.42
CA HIS A 82 -5.10 10.19 -12.72
C HIS A 82 -5.17 11.40 -13.65
N CYS A 83 -6.24 12.20 -13.58
CA CYS A 83 -6.38 13.40 -14.40
C CYS A 83 -5.48 14.55 -13.90
N MET A 84 -5.35 14.70 -12.58
CA MET A 84 -4.65 15.85 -11.96
C MET A 84 -3.16 15.63 -11.79
N PHE A 85 -2.72 14.39 -11.63
CA PHE A 85 -1.34 14.06 -11.32
C PHE A 85 -0.72 13.15 -12.39
N SER A 86 0.62 13.11 -12.42
CA SER A 86 1.40 12.21 -13.26
C SER A 86 2.35 11.43 -12.37
N PHE A 87 2.19 10.11 -12.32
CA PHE A 87 3.01 9.21 -11.52
C PHE A 87 2.95 7.77 -12.04
N ASP A 88 3.88 6.97 -11.60
CA ASP A 88 3.84 5.51 -11.61
C ASP A 88 4.28 4.98 -10.23
N PHE A 89 4.26 3.66 -10.06
CA PHE A 89 4.53 3.02 -8.79
C PHE A 89 5.48 1.82 -8.93
N ASP A 90 6.55 1.85 -8.13
CA ASP A 90 7.48 0.74 -8.00
C ASP A 90 7.17 -0.04 -6.72
N ILE A 91 6.72 -1.28 -6.85
CA ILE A 91 6.44 -2.17 -5.72
C ILE A 91 7.76 -2.78 -5.24
N HIS A 92 8.16 -2.49 -4.00
CA HIS A 92 9.33 -3.08 -3.36
C HIS A 92 8.98 -4.38 -2.65
N GLN A 93 7.88 -4.37 -1.90
CA GLN A 93 7.41 -5.53 -1.15
C GLN A 93 5.89 -5.57 -1.17
N LEU A 94 5.34 -6.77 -1.28
CA LEU A 94 3.93 -7.04 -1.12
C LEU A 94 3.78 -8.27 -0.20
N ASN A 95 2.88 -8.17 0.75
CA ASN A 95 2.59 -9.23 1.70
C ASN A 95 1.08 -9.33 1.90
N VAL A 96 0.55 -10.54 1.80
CA VAL A 96 -0.85 -10.85 2.08
C VAL A 96 -0.94 -11.69 3.34
N GLN A 97 -1.78 -11.26 4.26
CA GLN A 97 -2.09 -11.95 5.51
C GLN A 97 -3.55 -12.34 5.51
N LEU A 98 -3.85 -13.60 5.78
CA LEU A 98 -5.21 -14.10 5.96
C LEU A 98 -5.48 -14.26 7.46
N GLU A 99 -6.70 -13.91 7.89
CA GLU A 99 -7.19 -14.17 9.23
C GLU A 99 -7.56 -15.65 9.41
N GLU A 100 -7.75 -16.10 10.66
CA GLU A 100 -8.26 -17.45 10.94
C GLU A 100 -9.59 -17.66 10.20
N GLY A 101 -9.71 -18.82 9.52
CA GLY A 101 -10.88 -19.14 8.69
C GLY A 101 -10.75 -18.71 7.22
N HIS A 102 -9.70 -17.94 6.86
CA HIS A 102 -9.39 -17.53 5.48
C HIS A 102 -10.53 -16.80 4.74
N GLU A 103 -11.47 -16.17 5.46
CA GLU A 103 -12.55 -15.38 4.84
C GLU A 103 -12.18 -13.91 4.67
N LYS A 104 -11.25 -13.43 5.48
CA LYS A 104 -10.77 -12.05 5.48
C LYS A 104 -9.26 -12.00 5.44
N GLY A 105 -8.74 -10.86 5.02
CA GLY A 105 -7.31 -10.65 5.02
C GLY A 105 -6.94 -9.19 4.80
N ARG A 106 -5.63 -8.97 4.85
CA ARG A 106 -4.99 -7.68 4.63
C ARG A 106 -3.84 -7.85 3.65
N ALA A 107 -3.81 -6.99 2.63
CA ALA A 107 -2.66 -6.86 1.76
C ALA A 107 -1.93 -5.55 2.07
N ILE A 108 -0.62 -5.64 2.25
CA ILE A 108 0.26 -4.49 2.51
C ILE A 108 1.25 -4.40 1.36
N VAL A 109 1.29 -3.25 0.71
CA VAL A 109 2.21 -2.95 -0.39
C VAL A 109 3.13 -1.82 0.06
N ASP A 110 4.42 -2.08 0.15
CA ASP A 110 5.45 -1.06 0.37
C ASP A 110 6.12 -0.76 -0.98
N GLY A 111 6.18 0.50 -1.34
CA GLY A 111 6.75 0.92 -2.61
C GLY A 111 7.04 2.41 -2.70
N VAL A 112 7.30 2.84 -3.91
CA VAL A 112 7.60 4.23 -4.23
C VAL A 112 6.67 4.71 -5.33
N MET A 113 5.88 5.74 -5.03
CA MET A 113 5.15 6.53 -6.02
C MET A 113 6.09 7.55 -6.63
N ASN A 114 6.43 7.38 -7.89
CA ASN A 114 7.31 8.29 -8.63
C ASN A 114 6.48 9.47 -9.16
N LEU A 115 6.47 10.57 -8.42
CA LEU A 115 5.75 11.79 -8.81
C LEU A 115 6.48 12.47 -10.00
N LYS A 116 5.80 12.53 -11.14
CA LYS A 116 6.32 13.06 -12.41
C LYS A 116 5.77 14.44 -12.76
N GLN A 117 5.10 15.11 -11.83
CA GLN A 117 4.47 16.41 -12.06
C GLN A 117 5.44 17.48 -12.60
N PHE A 118 6.70 17.35 -12.18
CA PHE A 118 7.80 18.21 -12.64
C PHE A 118 8.88 17.40 -13.38
N SER A 119 8.48 16.39 -14.16
CA SER A 119 9.40 15.46 -14.82
C SER A 119 10.40 16.16 -15.76
N TRP A 120 10.07 17.36 -16.28
CA TRP A 120 10.98 18.22 -17.03
C TRP A 120 12.14 18.76 -16.16
N LEU A 121 12.00 18.76 -14.84
CA LEU A 121 13.01 19.18 -13.88
C LEU A 121 13.57 17.96 -13.10
N TYR A 122 12.66 17.15 -12.52
CA TYR A 122 13.01 15.93 -11.80
C TYR A 122 11.76 15.07 -11.51
N THR A 123 11.97 13.79 -11.23
CA THR A 123 10.95 12.88 -10.68
C THR A 123 11.20 12.73 -9.19
N TYR A 124 10.17 12.88 -8.36
CA TYR A 124 10.29 12.75 -6.91
C TYR A 124 9.80 11.38 -6.45
N PRO A 125 10.67 10.55 -5.84
CA PRO A 125 10.27 9.27 -5.30
C PRO A 125 9.61 9.46 -3.91
N LEU A 126 8.30 9.29 -3.85
CA LEU A 126 7.51 9.34 -2.61
C LEU A 126 7.31 7.94 -2.07
N ARG A 127 7.94 7.60 -0.95
CA ARG A 127 7.68 6.32 -0.29
C ARG A 127 6.24 6.25 0.19
N THR A 128 5.55 5.22 -0.22
CA THR A 128 4.12 5.03 0.04
C THR A 128 3.88 3.60 0.50
N ILE A 129 3.07 3.44 1.54
CA ILE A 129 2.56 2.16 2.00
C ILE A 129 1.06 2.13 1.73
N LEU A 130 0.61 1.10 1.03
CA LEU A 130 -0.80 0.87 0.75
C LEU A 130 -1.28 -0.30 1.58
N VAL A 131 -2.43 -0.15 2.21
CA VAL A 131 -3.08 -1.21 2.99
C VAL A 131 -4.47 -1.44 2.44
N PHE A 132 -4.75 -2.68 2.04
CA PHE A 132 -6.05 -3.11 1.56
C PHE A 132 -6.63 -4.14 2.53
N ASP A 133 -7.74 -3.82 3.20
CA ASP A 133 -8.53 -4.79 3.94
C ASP A 133 -9.60 -5.39 3.03
N PHE A 134 -9.68 -6.71 2.98
CA PHE A 134 -10.54 -7.41 2.04
C PHE A 134 -11.23 -8.63 2.66
N THR A 135 -12.31 -9.07 2.03
CA THR A 135 -12.92 -10.38 2.24
C THR A 135 -12.75 -11.23 0.99
N LEU A 136 -12.72 -12.55 1.16
CA LEU A 136 -12.72 -13.48 0.04
C LEU A 136 -14.15 -13.86 -0.33
N VAL A 137 -14.48 -13.66 -1.59
CA VAL A 137 -15.80 -14.04 -2.15
C VAL A 137 -15.61 -15.11 -3.22
N ARG A 138 -16.49 -16.11 -3.20
CA ARG A 138 -16.55 -17.14 -4.25
C ARG A 138 -17.37 -16.65 -5.41
N THR A 139 -16.80 -16.73 -6.62
CA THR A 139 -17.55 -16.45 -7.85
C THR A 139 -18.45 -17.64 -8.21
N PRO A 140 -19.48 -17.46 -9.05
CA PRO A 140 -20.30 -18.56 -9.54
C PRO A 140 -19.51 -19.69 -10.23
N GLY A 141 -18.32 -19.38 -10.77
CA GLY A 141 -17.38 -20.35 -11.35
C GLY A 141 -16.52 -21.11 -10.34
N GLY A 142 -16.64 -20.83 -9.04
CA GLY A 142 -15.87 -21.48 -7.98
C GLY A 142 -14.55 -20.79 -7.64
N ASP A 143 -14.12 -19.81 -8.44
CA ASP A 143 -12.90 -19.04 -8.17
C ASP A 143 -13.06 -18.15 -6.94
N VAL A 144 -11.94 -17.98 -6.22
CA VAL A 144 -11.89 -17.09 -5.05
C VAL A 144 -11.28 -15.76 -5.48
N ARG A 145 -11.95 -14.65 -5.13
CA ARG A 145 -11.44 -13.31 -5.39
C ARG A 145 -11.51 -12.42 -4.15
N PRO A 146 -10.57 -11.48 -3.97
CA PRO A 146 -10.67 -10.49 -2.92
C PRO A 146 -11.76 -9.44 -3.26
N LEU A 147 -12.49 -8.99 -2.24
CA LEU A 147 -13.38 -7.85 -2.27
C LEU A 147 -12.89 -6.83 -1.25
N VAL A 148 -12.36 -5.70 -1.71
CA VAL A 148 -11.71 -4.69 -0.88
C VAL A 148 -12.76 -3.82 -0.19
N HIS A 149 -12.70 -3.71 1.13
CA HIS A 149 -13.57 -2.89 1.97
C HIS A 149 -12.92 -1.61 2.45
N ALA A 150 -11.58 -1.63 2.62
CA ALA A 150 -10.84 -0.43 2.97
C ALA A 150 -9.53 -0.38 2.19
N HIS A 151 -9.18 0.82 1.76
CA HIS A 151 -7.89 1.16 1.18
C HIS A 151 -7.34 2.36 1.93
N GLU A 152 -6.21 2.15 2.61
CA GLU A 152 -5.48 3.21 3.29
C GLU A 152 -4.14 3.43 2.59
N GLU A 153 -3.87 4.68 2.30
CA GLU A 153 -2.63 5.13 1.70
C GLU A 153 -1.84 5.96 2.71
N MET A 154 -0.63 5.51 3.02
CA MET A 154 0.24 6.15 4.01
C MET A 154 1.51 6.67 3.34
N TRP A 155 1.73 7.96 3.41
CA TRP A 155 2.97 8.62 3.01
C TRP A 155 3.26 9.83 3.91
N SER A 156 4.51 10.24 3.95
CA SER A 156 4.94 11.34 4.81
C SER A 156 4.52 12.69 4.21
N PHE A 157 3.77 13.47 4.97
CA PHE A 157 3.47 14.85 4.61
C PHE A 157 4.76 15.69 4.42
N GLY A 158 5.79 15.37 5.22
CA GLY A 158 7.11 15.99 5.07
C GLY A 158 7.77 15.67 3.73
N ASP A 159 7.57 14.47 3.20
CA ASP A 159 8.12 14.08 1.90
C ASP A 159 7.37 14.79 0.76
N MET A 160 6.06 15.02 0.89
CA MET A 160 5.31 15.85 -0.06
C MET A 160 5.79 17.29 -0.09
N ILE A 161 6.09 17.88 1.07
CA ILE A 161 6.72 19.22 1.13
C ILE A 161 8.10 19.19 0.47
N ALA A 162 8.87 18.13 0.72
CA ALA A 162 10.19 17.94 0.13
C ALA A 162 10.14 17.76 -1.40
N ALA A 163 9.02 17.28 -1.95
CA ALA A 163 8.81 17.14 -3.39
C ALA A 163 8.66 18.47 -4.12
N VAL A 164 8.32 19.57 -3.42
CA VAL A 164 8.13 20.88 -4.05
C VAL A 164 9.49 21.55 -4.30
N PRO A 165 9.85 21.90 -5.54
CA PRO A 165 11.12 22.55 -5.87
C PRO A 165 11.37 23.82 -5.05
N GLY A 166 12.57 23.95 -4.50
CA GLY A 166 12.96 25.09 -3.65
C GLY A 166 12.43 24.98 -2.22
N VAL A 167 11.12 24.74 -2.03
CA VAL A 167 10.50 24.53 -0.70
C VAL A 167 11.08 23.31 -0.02
N GLY A 168 11.25 22.21 -0.74
CA GLY A 168 11.86 20.99 -0.24
C GLY A 168 13.27 21.20 0.30
N TRP A 169 14.09 22.02 -0.37
CA TRP A 169 15.43 22.36 0.13
C TRP A 169 15.36 23.10 1.47
N VAL A 170 14.52 24.13 1.58
CA VAL A 170 14.32 24.90 2.83
C VAL A 170 13.82 23.98 3.95
N TYR A 171 12.79 23.17 3.65
CA TYR A 171 12.23 22.23 4.59
C TYR A 171 13.28 21.21 5.11
N THR A 172 14.00 20.55 4.20
CA THR A 172 14.94 19.49 4.57
C THR A 172 16.24 20.02 5.18
N LYS A 173 16.78 21.13 4.68
CA LYS A 173 18.08 21.65 5.09
C LYS A 173 18.01 22.63 6.26
N LEU A 174 16.95 23.42 6.36
CA LEU A 174 16.81 24.44 7.41
C LEU A 174 15.79 24.02 8.46
N PHE A 175 14.51 23.78 8.08
CA PHE A 175 13.45 23.52 9.05
C PHE A 175 13.70 22.25 9.87
N ARG A 176 13.91 21.10 9.23
CA ARG A 176 14.13 19.83 9.95
C ARG A 176 15.34 19.87 10.88
N LYS A 177 16.44 20.48 10.43
CA LYS A 177 17.63 20.64 11.27
C LYS A 177 17.39 21.60 12.44
N GLY A 178 16.82 22.78 12.16
CA GLY A 178 16.48 23.76 13.19
C GLY A 178 15.54 23.19 14.25
N PHE A 179 14.50 22.47 13.82
CA PHE A 179 13.59 21.78 14.73
C PHE A 179 14.31 20.74 15.60
N SER A 180 15.19 19.92 15.02
CA SER A 180 15.97 18.93 15.78
C SER A 180 16.85 19.59 16.85
N TYR A 181 17.55 20.67 16.53
CA TYR A 181 18.35 21.41 17.52
C TYR A 181 17.50 22.05 18.60
N GLY A 182 16.39 22.68 18.23
CA GLY A 182 15.43 23.25 19.19
C GLY A 182 14.85 22.20 20.14
N PHE A 183 14.48 21.04 19.60
CA PHE A 183 13.98 19.92 20.41
C PHE A 183 15.04 19.40 21.40
N LEU A 184 16.30 19.23 20.96
CA LEU A 184 17.39 18.80 21.83
C LEU A 184 17.67 19.82 22.95
N ALA A 185 17.67 21.11 22.64
CA ALA A 185 17.82 22.18 23.63
C ALA A 185 16.68 22.17 24.65
N ALA A 186 15.42 22.08 24.19
CA ALA A 186 14.25 21.98 25.06
C ALA A 186 14.31 20.74 25.96
N SER A 187 14.72 19.58 25.40
CA SER A 187 14.91 18.35 26.17
C SER A 187 15.98 18.49 27.28
N ALA A 188 17.05 19.21 27.00
CA ALA A 188 18.10 19.47 28.01
C ALA A 188 17.54 20.35 29.14
N ILE A 189 16.79 21.39 28.82
CA ILE A 189 16.15 22.28 29.82
C ILE A 189 15.15 21.49 30.66
N CYS A 190 14.27 20.70 30.03
CA CYS A 190 13.30 19.88 30.75
C CYS A 190 13.95 18.89 31.72
N ARG A 191 15.06 18.27 31.33
CA ARG A 191 15.83 17.38 32.22
C ARG A 191 16.42 18.12 33.41
N TRP A 192 16.94 19.32 33.17
CA TRP A 192 17.53 20.15 34.26
C TRP A 192 16.47 20.60 35.29
N ILE A 193 15.25 20.94 34.82
CA ILE A 193 14.13 21.36 35.72
C ILE A 193 13.61 20.19 36.56
N ARG A 194 13.74 18.94 36.11
CA ARG A 194 13.25 17.75 36.81
C ARG A 194 14.23 17.11 37.78
N GLN A 195 15.46 17.61 37.83
CA GLN A 195 16.47 17.24 38.82
C GLN A 195 16.41 18.17 40.04
#